data_9d999f706cdaed18c1afce742d1792de
#
_entry.id   9d999f706cdaed18c1afce742d1792de
#
_cell.length_a   1.000
_cell.length_b   1.000
_cell.length_c   1.000
_cell.angle_alpha   90.00
_cell.angle_beta   90.00
_cell.angle_gamma   90.00
#
_symmetry.space_group_name_H-M   'P 1'
#
loop_
_entity.id
_entity.type
_entity.pdbx_description
1 polymer ?
#
loop_
_entity_poly.entity_id
_entity_poly.type
_entity_poly.pdbx_seq_one_letter_code
_entity_poly.pdbx_strand_id
1 'polypeptide(L)'
;MALEHAKSFKDLRVYKKAREVSQTVFRVSKTFPKEEMYSLTDQARRAARSVGAQIAEAWGKRRYEKHFVSKLTDADAEQMETQHWVGEALDCGYLSPADAAQLNSGLEEIGRMLNSMIEKADSFCGSPDYVLREDVLEYFTNAPTDD
;
A
#
# COMPACT_ATOMS: atom_id res chain seq x y z
N MET A 1 13.67 25.89 -0.74
CA MET A 1 12.35 25.56 -1.35
C MET A 1 11.37 25.23 -0.27
N ALA A 2 10.21 25.82 -0.34
CA ALA A 2 9.13 25.41 0.56
C ALA A 2 8.74 23.97 0.20
N LEU A 3 8.69 23.09 1.21
CA LEU A 3 8.15 21.74 1.03
C LEU A 3 6.67 21.86 0.66
N GLU A 4 6.26 21.14 -0.36
CA GLU A 4 4.84 21.03 -0.68
C GLU A 4 4.18 20.15 0.39
N HIS A 5 3.18 20.69 1.03
CA HIS A 5 2.39 19.93 1.97
C HIS A 5 1.57 18.86 1.24
N ALA A 6 1.43 17.68 1.84
CA ALA A 6 0.56 16.65 1.31
C ALA A 6 -0.88 17.18 1.27
N LYS A 7 -1.42 17.31 0.06
CA LYS A 7 -2.77 17.83 -0.20
C LYS A 7 -3.79 16.72 -0.28
N SER A 8 -3.34 15.51 -0.58
CA SER A 8 -4.21 14.35 -0.71
C SER A 8 -3.43 13.07 -0.42
N PHE A 9 -4.15 11.97 -0.25
CA PHE A 9 -3.55 10.64 -0.08
C PHE A 9 -2.63 10.28 -1.27
N LYS A 10 -2.86 10.86 -2.44
CA LYS A 10 -2.08 10.60 -3.65
C LYS A 10 -0.62 11.05 -3.53
N ASP A 11 -0.34 11.96 -2.61
CA ASP A 11 1.02 12.46 -2.35
C ASP A 11 1.83 11.51 -1.46
N LEU A 12 1.17 10.58 -0.76
CA LEU A 12 1.83 9.64 0.14
C LEU A 12 2.65 8.60 -0.61
N ARG A 13 3.89 8.39 -0.17
CA ARG A 13 4.77 7.37 -0.74
C ARG A 13 4.15 5.97 -0.68
N VAL A 14 3.51 5.63 0.45
CA VAL A 14 2.87 4.33 0.63
C VAL A 14 1.75 4.12 -0.37
N TYR A 15 0.97 5.16 -0.68
CA TYR A 15 -0.08 5.07 -1.70
C TYR A 15 0.51 4.85 -3.09
N LYS A 16 1.55 5.60 -3.44
CA LYS A 16 2.24 5.45 -4.74
C LYS A 16 2.78 4.03 -4.89
N LYS A 17 3.39 3.50 -3.83
CA LYS A 17 3.92 2.13 -3.83
C LYS A 17 2.79 1.10 -3.94
N ALA A 18 1.69 1.29 -3.25
CA ALA A 18 0.52 0.42 -3.35
C ALA A 18 -0.03 0.38 -4.79
N ARG A 19 -0.08 1.52 -5.47
CA ARG A 19 -0.49 1.61 -6.86
C ARG A 19 0.47 0.85 -7.78
N GLU A 20 1.76 1.03 -7.58
CA GLU A 20 2.80 0.34 -8.36
C GLU A 20 2.67 -1.18 -8.21
N VAL A 21 2.54 -1.67 -6.99
CA VAL A 21 2.40 -3.10 -6.72
C VAL A 21 1.11 -3.65 -7.34
N SER A 22 -0.01 -2.95 -7.19
CA SER A 22 -1.28 -3.42 -7.75
C SER A 22 -1.26 -3.48 -9.27
N GLN A 23 -0.57 -2.56 -9.93
CA GLN A 23 -0.40 -2.60 -11.39
C GLN A 23 0.51 -3.74 -11.83
N THR A 24 1.54 -4.04 -11.05
CA THR A 24 2.41 -5.19 -11.31
C THR A 24 1.64 -6.50 -11.17
N VAL A 25 0.82 -6.64 -10.11
CA VAL A 25 -0.05 -7.81 -9.93
C VAL A 25 -0.99 -7.96 -11.13
N PHE A 26 -1.61 -6.88 -11.57
CA PHE A 26 -2.49 -6.90 -12.74
C PHE A 26 -1.75 -7.40 -13.98
N ARG A 27 -0.56 -6.86 -14.24
CA ARG A 27 0.24 -7.23 -15.42
C ARG A 27 0.67 -8.69 -15.41
N VAL A 28 1.25 -9.16 -14.30
CA VAL A 28 1.74 -10.55 -14.23
C VAL A 28 0.59 -11.56 -14.24
N SER A 29 -0.55 -11.20 -13.66
CA SER A 29 -1.70 -12.10 -13.59
C SER A 29 -2.45 -12.26 -14.94
N LYS A 30 -2.13 -11.46 -15.95
CA LYS A 30 -2.69 -11.62 -17.29
C LYS A 30 -2.35 -12.97 -17.91
N THR A 31 -1.25 -13.57 -17.50
CA THR A 31 -0.80 -14.88 -18.00
C THR A 31 -1.30 -16.07 -17.17
N PHE A 32 -2.03 -15.82 -16.10
CA PHE A 32 -2.59 -16.88 -15.27
C PHE A 32 -3.64 -17.67 -16.06
N PRO A 33 -3.77 -18.98 -15.80
CA PRO A 33 -4.77 -19.80 -16.50
C PRO A 33 -6.19 -19.27 -16.30
N LYS A 34 -7.02 -19.38 -17.34
CA LYS A 34 -8.42 -18.92 -17.29
C LYS A 34 -9.23 -19.62 -16.20
N GLU A 35 -8.92 -20.85 -15.88
CA GLU A 35 -9.55 -21.63 -14.82
C GLU A 35 -9.34 -21.03 -13.44
N GLU A 36 -8.30 -20.20 -13.27
CA GLU A 36 -7.98 -19.53 -12.01
C GLU A 36 -8.63 -18.14 -11.88
N MET A 37 -9.39 -17.69 -12.87
CA MET A 37 -9.92 -16.32 -12.92
C MET A 37 -10.62 -15.91 -11.63
N TYR A 38 -11.48 -16.77 -11.11
CA TYR A 38 -12.29 -16.45 -9.91
C TYR A 38 -11.69 -16.97 -8.61
N SER A 39 -10.77 -17.92 -8.68
CA SER A 39 -10.18 -18.54 -7.48
C SER A 39 -8.84 -17.95 -7.08
N LEU A 40 -8.05 -17.45 -8.01
CA LEU A 40 -6.73 -16.88 -7.74
C LEU A 40 -6.57 -15.49 -8.32
N THR A 41 -6.78 -15.33 -9.62
CA THR A 41 -6.52 -14.09 -10.35
C THR A 41 -7.30 -12.91 -9.76
N ASP A 42 -8.60 -13.08 -9.61
CA ASP A 42 -9.49 -12.08 -9.04
C ASP A 42 -9.11 -11.75 -7.60
N GLN A 43 -8.82 -12.78 -6.80
CA GLN A 43 -8.47 -12.60 -5.39
C GLN A 43 -7.18 -11.79 -5.24
N ALA A 44 -6.16 -12.12 -6.02
CA ALA A 44 -4.88 -11.41 -6.01
C ALA A 44 -5.05 -9.94 -6.42
N ARG A 45 -5.80 -9.68 -7.49
CA ARG A 45 -6.07 -8.33 -7.96
C ARG A 45 -6.85 -7.50 -6.96
N ARG A 46 -7.89 -8.09 -6.35
CA ARG A 46 -8.73 -7.41 -5.36
C ARG A 46 -7.94 -7.06 -4.11
N ALA A 47 -7.17 -8.00 -3.57
CA ALA A 47 -6.33 -7.75 -2.40
C ALA A 47 -5.31 -6.63 -2.68
N ALA A 48 -4.60 -6.71 -3.79
CA ALA A 48 -3.61 -5.70 -4.16
C ALA A 48 -4.22 -4.31 -4.32
N ARG A 49 -5.37 -4.20 -4.97
CA ARG A 49 -6.08 -2.92 -5.16
C ARG A 49 -6.65 -2.38 -3.85
N SER A 50 -7.05 -3.26 -2.94
CA SER A 50 -7.61 -2.87 -1.64
C SER A 50 -6.59 -2.18 -0.76
N VAL A 51 -5.30 -2.46 -0.90
CA VAL A 51 -4.24 -1.76 -0.15
C VAL A 51 -4.36 -0.24 -0.35
N GLY A 52 -4.35 0.20 -1.60
CA GLY A 52 -4.47 1.62 -1.93
C GLY A 52 -5.81 2.21 -1.51
N ALA A 53 -6.90 1.47 -1.68
CA ALA A 53 -8.24 1.90 -1.29
C ALA A 53 -8.33 2.16 0.22
N GLN A 54 -7.77 1.27 1.05
CA GLN A 54 -7.75 1.44 2.50
C GLN A 54 -6.89 2.64 2.93
N ILE A 55 -5.77 2.87 2.25
CA ILE A 55 -4.93 4.05 2.51
C ILE A 55 -5.69 5.34 2.21
N ALA A 56 -6.41 5.39 1.09
CA ALA A 56 -7.24 6.54 0.72
C ALA A 56 -8.33 6.79 1.78
N GLU A 57 -8.99 5.74 2.25
CA GLU A 57 -10.01 5.85 3.29
C GLU A 57 -9.40 6.30 4.63
N ALA A 58 -8.21 5.80 4.98
CA ALA A 58 -7.51 6.23 6.19
C ALA A 58 -7.27 7.74 6.15
N TRP A 59 -6.79 8.26 5.03
CA TRP A 59 -6.58 9.69 4.85
C TRP A 59 -7.85 10.48 5.10
N GLY A 60 -8.98 10.01 4.57
CA GLY A 60 -10.27 10.65 4.76
C GLY A 60 -10.80 10.61 6.20
N LYS A 61 -10.24 9.73 7.02
CA LYS A 61 -10.67 9.54 8.42
C LYS A 61 -9.71 10.16 9.45
N ARG A 62 -8.81 11.04 9.03
CA ARG A 62 -7.82 11.66 9.92
C ARG A 62 -8.39 12.54 11.04
N ARG A 63 -9.67 12.88 10.94
CA ARG A 63 -10.35 13.58 12.03
C ARG A 63 -10.36 12.76 13.32
N TYR A 64 -10.40 11.43 13.20
CA TYR A 64 -10.47 10.49 14.33
C TYR A 64 -9.30 9.53 14.25
N GLU A 65 -8.36 9.66 15.17
CA GLU A 65 -7.12 8.86 15.15
C GLU A 65 -7.40 7.35 15.15
N LYS A 66 -8.37 6.89 15.94
CA LYS A 66 -8.73 5.48 16.00
C LYS A 66 -9.21 4.94 14.65
N HIS A 67 -9.98 5.74 13.91
CA HIS A 67 -10.45 5.35 12.58
C HIS A 67 -9.32 5.34 11.58
N PHE A 68 -8.42 6.33 11.65
CA PHE A 68 -7.24 6.40 10.81
C PHE A 68 -6.35 5.17 11.01
N VAL A 69 -6.02 4.84 12.26
CA VAL A 69 -5.21 3.66 12.60
C VAL A 69 -5.90 2.37 12.15
N SER A 70 -7.19 2.25 12.39
CA SER A 70 -7.97 1.07 11.98
C SER A 70 -7.87 0.83 10.47
N LYS A 71 -8.01 1.88 9.67
CA LYS A 71 -7.91 1.77 8.22
C LYS A 71 -6.50 1.43 7.75
N LEU A 72 -5.48 1.95 8.41
CA LEU A 72 -4.09 1.58 8.10
C LEU A 72 -3.81 0.11 8.44
N THR A 73 -4.38 -0.41 9.53
CA THR A 73 -4.27 -1.84 9.85
C THR A 73 -5.02 -2.70 8.84
N ASP A 74 -6.16 -2.23 8.31
CA ASP A 74 -6.86 -2.91 7.22
C ASP A 74 -5.99 -2.96 5.96
N ALA A 75 -5.31 -1.86 5.62
CA ALA A 75 -4.39 -1.82 4.49
C ALA A 75 -3.23 -2.82 4.68
N ASP A 76 -2.69 -2.90 5.88
CA ASP A 76 -1.62 -3.84 6.21
C ASP A 76 -2.09 -5.29 6.07
N ALA A 77 -3.29 -5.60 6.52
CA ALA A 77 -3.89 -6.92 6.34
C ALA A 77 -4.06 -7.27 4.86
N GLU A 78 -4.46 -6.31 4.03
CA GLU A 78 -4.63 -6.52 2.58
C GLU A 78 -3.28 -6.75 1.88
N GLN A 79 -2.21 -6.09 2.31
CA GLN A 79 -0.90 -6.38 1.75
C GLN A 79 -0.42 -7.78 2.13
N MET A 80 -0.71 -8.24 3.34
CA MET A 80 -0.42 -9.61 3.76
C MET A 80 -1.21 -10.64 2.94
N GLU A 81 -2.49 -10.37 2.72
CA GLU A 81 -3.33 -11.23 1.86
C GLU A 81 -2.76 -11.28 0.44
N THR A 82 -2.27 -10.16 -0.09
CA THR A 82 -1.63 -10.13 -1.40
C THR A 82 -0.38 -11.00 -1.43
N GLN A 83 0.44 -10.99 -0.37
CA GLN A 83 1.58 -11.89 -0.25
C GLN A 83 1.14 -13.36 -0.26
N HIS A 84 0.03 -13.67 0.38
CA HIS A 84 -0.54 -15.02 0.35
C HIS A 84 -0.87 -15.45 -1.10
N TRP A 85 -1.56 -14.60 -1.85
CA TRP A 85 -1.90 -14.94 -3.24
C TRP A 85 -0.68 -15.02 -4.15
N VAL A 86 0.34 -14.17 -3.92
CA VAL A 86 1.63 -14.28 -4.63
C VAL A 86 2.28 -15.63 -4.35
N GLY A 87 2.25 -16.08 -3.10
CA GLY A 87 2.77 -17.39 -2.71
C GLY A 87 2.03 -18.54 -3.40
N GLU A 88 0.70 -18.47 -3.44
CA GLU A 88 -0.12 -19.46 -4.15
C GLU A 88 0.22 -19.52 -5.65
N ALA A 89 0.36 -18.37 -6.28
CA ALA A 89 0.71 -18.28 -7.69
C ALA A 89 2.12 -18.84 -7.97
N LEU A 90 3.06 -18.57 -7.07
CA LEU A 90 4.42 -19.11 -7.16
C LEU A 90 4.39 -20.64 -7.04
N ASP A 91 3.67 -21.18 -6.07
CA ASP A 91 3.57 -22.62 -5.83
C ASP A 91 2.95 -23.36 -7.02
N CYS A 92 2.01 -22.73 -7.70
CA CYS A 92 1.37 -23.27 -8.90
C CYS A 92 2.23 -23.11 -10.17
N GLY A 93 3.35 -22.42 -10.09
CA GLY A 93 4.22 -22.20 -11.25
C GLY A 93 3.73 -21.09 -12.19
N TYR A 94 2.82 -20.22 -11.73
CA TYR A 94 2.28 -19.13 -12.53
C TYR A 94 3.13 -17.86 -12.48
N LEU A 95 3.98 -17.74 -11.47
CA LEU A 95 4.94 -16.65 -11.30
C LEU A 95 6.35 -17.21 -11.23
N SER A 96 7.31 -16.49 -11.82
CA SER A 96 8.72 -16.79 -11.61
C SER A 96 9.13 -16.43 -10.17
N PRO A 97 10.16 -17.12 -9.61
CA PRO A 97 10.70 -16.74 -8.31
C PRO A 97 11.14 -15.27 -8.25
N ALA A 98 11.68 -14.74 -9.35
CA ALA A 98 12.12 -13.34 -9.42
C ALA A 98 10.94 -12.38 -9.31
N ASP A 99 9.84 -12.63 -10.04
CA ASP A 99 8.64 -11.79 -9.98
C ASP A 99 7.99 -11.87 -8.59
N ALA A 100 7.91 -13.05 -8.01
CA ALA A 100 7.37 -13.24 -6.67
C ALA A 100 8.20 -12.49 -5.62
N ALA A 101 9.53 -12.56 -5.70
CA ALA A 101 10.43 -11.86 -4.80
C ALA A 101 10.28 -10.35 -4.90
N GLN A 102 10.17 -9.82 -6.12
CA GLN A 102 9.97 -8.38 -6.35
C GLN A 102 8.64 -7.90 -5.75
N LEU A 103 7.56 -8.63 -5.99
CA LEU A 103 6.24 -8.30 -5.44
C LEU A 103 6.26 -8.34 -3.91
N ASN A 104 6.81 -9.38 -3.31
CA ASN A 104 6.90 -9.52 -1.87
C ASN A 104 7.74 -8.41 -1.24
N SER A 105 8.85 -8.04 -1.87
CA SER A 105 9.68 -6.91 -1.41
C SER A 105 8.89 -5.61 -1.38
N GLY A 106 8.10 -5.33 -2.41
CA GLY A 106 7.25 -4.14 -2.46
C GLY A 106 6.15 -4.17 -1.40
N LEU A 107 5.53 -5.32 -1.19
CA LEU A 107 4.48 -5.48 -0.18
C LEU A 107 5.03 -5.33 1.25
N GLU A 108 6.21 -5.88 1.53
CA GLU A 108 6.88 -5.73 2.82
C GLU A 108 7.25 -4.26 3.08
N GLU A 109 7.71 -3.54 2.06
CA GLU A 109 7.98 -2.11 2.14
C GLU A 109 6.72 -1.33 2.50
N ILE A 110 5.60 -1.64 1.85
CA ILE A 110 4.29 -1.05 2.19
C ILE A 110 3.97 -1.30 3.67
N GLY A 111 4.14 -2.54 4.15
CA GLY A 111 3.91 -2.88 5.55
C GLY A 111 4.74 -2.05 6.51
N ARG A 112 6.02 -1.86 6.22
CA ARG A 112 6.90 -1.01 7.04
C ARG A 112 6.44 0.44 7.07
N MET A 113 6.07 0.98 5.92
CA MET A 113 5.58 2.36 5.82
C MET A 113 4.25 2.54 6.58
N LEU A 114 3.33 1.59 6.45
CA LEU A 114 2.06 1.63 7.19
C LEU A 114 2.29 1.59 8.70
N ASN A 115 3.17 0.74 9.17
CA ASN A 115 3.48 0.64 10.60
C ASN A 115 4.12 1.92 11.12
N SER A 116 4.99 2.55 10.35
CA SER A 116 5.55 3.86 10.69
C SER A 116 4.48 4.94 10.79
N MET A 117 3.50 4.94 9.88
CA MET A 117 2.38 5.87 9.93
C MET A 117 1.49 5.63 11.16
N ILE A 118 1.26 4.37 11.51
CA ILE A 118 0.48 4.01 12.71
C ILE A 118 1.18 4.54 13.98
N GLU A 119 2.49 4.35 14.08
CA GLU A 119 3.28 4.85 15.22
C GLU A 119 3.24 6.38 15.32
N LYS A 120 3.09 7.07 14.20
CA LYS A 120 3.05 8.53 14.11
C LYS A 120 1.65 9.05 13.79
N ALA A 121 0.62 8.32 14.15
CA ALA A 121 -0.76 8.64 13.82
C ALA A 121 -1.17 10.04 14.30
N ASP A 122 -0.71 10.44 15.48
CA ASP A 122 -0.96 11.78 16.04
C ASP A 122 -0.45 12.90 15.13
N SER A 123 0.61 12.66 14.35
CA SER A 123 1.16 13.64 13.41
C SER A 123 0.32 13.81 12.14
N PHE A 124 -0.53 12.82 11.82
CA PHE A 124 -1.41 12.84 10.65
C PHE A 124 -2.81 13.33 10.98
N CYS A 125 -3.26 13.19 12.23
CA CYS A 125 -4.64 13.38 12.65
C CYS A 125 -4.87 14.75 13.24
N GLY A 126 -6.10 15.28 13.02
CA GLY A 126 -6.48 16.60 13.54
C GLY A 126 -7.73 17.12 12.83
N SER A 127 -7.97 18.44 12.92
CA SER A 127 -9.07 19.09 12.20
C SER A 127 -8.86 19.00 10.68
N PRO A 128 -9.91 19.23 9.88
CA PRO A 128 -9.76 19.20 8.40
C PRO A 128 -8.69 20.15 7.86
N ASP A 129 -8.34 21.20 8.61
CA ASP A 129 -7.31 22.16 8.23
C ASP A 129 -5.92 21.80 8.76
N TYR A 130 -5.78 20.61 9.39
CA TYR A 130 -4.50 20.18 9.93
C TYR A 130 -3.49 19.94 8.81
N VAL A 131 -2.33 20.58 8.96
CA VAL A 131 -1.20 20.45 8.02
C VAL A 131 -0.13 19.59 8.68
N LEU A 132 0.39 18.63 7.96
CA LEU A 132 1.47 17.77 8.44
C LEU A 132 2.73 18.59 8.73
N ARG A 133 3.44 18.25 9.80
CA ARG A 133 4.75 18.84 10.08
C ARG A 133 5.72 18.47 8.94
N GLU A 134 6.64 19.41 8.63
CA GLU A 134 7.57 19.25 7.52
C GLU A 134 8.41 17.97 7.61
N ASP A 135 8.89 17.62 8.79
CA ASP A 135 9.68 16.41 9.01
C ASP A 135 8.92 15.13 8.69
N VAL A 136 7.65 15.08 9.07
CA VAL A 136 6.76 13.95 8.76
C VAL A 136 6.43 13.93 7.27
N LEU A 137 6.10 15.08 6.71
CA LEU A 137 5.78 15.23 5.30
C LEU A 137 6.94 14.74 4.42
N GLU A 138 8.15 15.19 4.71
CA GLU A 138 9.34 14.81 3.95
C GLU A 138 9.53 13.29 3.96
N TYR A 139 9.41 12.67 5.14
CA TYR A 139 9.59 11.22 5.28
C TYR A 139 8.56 10.41 4.48
N PHE A 140 7.30 10.83 4.45
CA PHE A 140 6.21 10.04 3.88
C PHE A 140 5.82 10.43 2.45
N THR A 141 6.31 11.55 1.90
CA THR A 141 5.93 12.01 0.57
C THR A 141 7.06 11.94 -0.46
N ASN A 142 8.31 12.00 -0.03
CA ASN A 142 9.46 11.96 -0.93
C ASN A 142 9.98 10.53 -1.09
N ALA A 143 10.47 10.22 -2.30
CA ALA A 143 11.20 8.99 -2.50
C ALA A 143 12.48 9.00 -1.66
N PRO A 144 12.94 7.84 -1.14
CA PRO A 144 14.25 7.80 -0.50
C PRO A 144 15.29 8.30 -1.48
N THR A 145 16.11 9.22 -1.03
CA THR A 145 17.32 9.57 -1.77
C THR A 145 18.23 8.36 -1.71
N ASP A 146 18.60 7.84 -2.86
CA ASP A 146 19.65 6.83 -2.93
C ASP A 146 20.94 7.50 -2.49
N ASP A 147 21.30 7.30 -1.25
CA ASP A 147 22.63 7.61 -0.75
C ASP A 147 23.54 6.41 -0.94
#